data_31c6f77fa207ac525a0811d3f7e51ee2
#
_entry.id   31c6f77fa207ac525a0811d3f7e51ee2
#
_cell.length_a   1.000
_cell.length_b   1.000
_cell.length_c   1.000
_cell.angle_alpha   90.00
_cell.angle_beta   90.00
_cell.angle_gamma   90.00
#
_symmetry.space_group_name_H-M   'P 1'
#
loop_
_entity.id
_entity.type
_entity.pdbx_description
1 polymer ?
#
loop_
_entity_poly.entity_id
_entity_poly.type
_entity_poly.pdbx_seq_one_letter_code
_entity_poly.pdbx_strand_id
1 'polypeptide(L)'
;MDYMSAEETPTIDYLGIHEAFAESEYGITLAANVRYGKYKPAEVGNERWEELLGPDVNNLDHLVDTYHLADDFVSRTDRLQPGLLTQHDKAAIKISAIIHDWGESIIPDINYFEKTDADEAAERQAFADNLPNFYQGDDAATQELIAEATETIIFDRESRLGNIFNIIERIGYLRTGLRAAEHVREGSAPDCQSHLRWLAASVMSSDHTTRLVRQSDLLAAQHFLVLRQVDIHEAFEASRDPAIFTSLEPEQAAVRGQGLQEARVIWDAWCAGREA
;
A
#
# COMPACT_ATOMS: atom_id res chain seq x y z
N MET A 1 20.36 12.36 -40.97
CA MET A 1 19.89 12.48 -39.57
C MET A 1 18.58 11.77 -39.54
N ASP A 2 18.63 10.48 -39.23
CA ASP A 2 17.44 9.68 -39.09
C ASP A 2 16.76 10.09 -37.78
N TYR A 3 15.55 10.63 -37.88
CA TYR A 3 14.66 10.76 -36.75
C TYR A 3 14.32 9.35 -36.30
N MET A 4 14.89 8.91 -35.18
CA MET A 4 14.40 7.73 -34.47
C MET A 4 12.92 8.01 -34.20
N SER A 5 12.07 7.21 -34.83
CA SER A 5 10.63 7.20 -34.52
C SER A 5 10.52 6.97 -33.02
N ALA A 6 9.79 7.84 -32.31
CA ALA A 6 9.36 7.56 -30.96
C ALA A 6 8.63 6.21 -31.04
N GLU A 7 9.20 5.16 -30.45
CA GLU A 7 8.48 3.88 -30.30
C GLU A 7 7.19 4.22 -29.53
N GLU A 8 6.07 4.01 -30.19
CA GLU A 8 4.76 4.15 -29.53
C GLU A 8 4.73 3.13 -28.39
N THR A 9 4.78 3.62 -27.18
CA THR A 9 4.60 2.75 -26.00
C THR A 9 3.25 2.08 -26.12
N PRO A 10 3.14 0.74 -26.11
CA PRO A 10 1.87 0.05 -26.25
C PRO A 10 0.89 0.54 -25.18
N THR A 11 -0.34 0.77 -25.59
CA THR A 11 -1.40 1.13 -24.64
C THR A 11 -1.77 -0.12 -23.85
N ILE A 12 -1.34 -0.19 -22.60
CA ILE A 12 -1.63 -1.32 -21.71
C ILE A 12 -2.99 -1.10 -21.07
N ASP A 13 -3.85 -2.10 -21.15
CA ASP A 13 -5.14 -2.15 -20.47
C ASP A 13 -5.01 -2.76 -19.08
N TYR A 14 -4.53 -1.95 -18.12
CA TYR A 14 -4.30 -2.38 -16.74
C TYR A 14 -5.56 -2.92 -16.06
N LEU A 15 -6.70 -2.28 -16.30
CA LEU A 15 -7.97 -2.71 -15.70
C LEU A 15 -8.50 -3.98 -16.36
N GLY A 16 -8.33 -4.15 -17.68
CA GLY A 16 -8.63 -5.41 -18.35
C GLY A 16 -7.78 -6.58 -17.86
N ILE A 17 -6.49 -6.34 -17.53
CA ILE A 17 -5.64 -7.35 -16.88
C ILE A 17 -6.19 -7.73 -15.51
N HIS A 18 -6.59 -6.75 -14.70
CA HIS A 18 -7.21 -6.99 -13.40
C HIS A 18 -8.54 -7.75 -13.53
N GLU A 19 -9.42 -7.35 -14.45
CA GLU A 19 -10.71 -8.01 -14.68
C GLU A 19 -10.53 -9.48 -15.06
N ALA A 20 -9.58 -9.78 -15.97
CA ALA A 20 -9.26 -11.14 -16.35
C ALA A 20 -8.74 -11.98 -15.16
N PHE A 21 -7.90 -11.41 -14.30
CA PHE A 21 -7.46 -12.07 -13.07
C PHE A 21 -8.61 -12.26 -12.10
N ALA A 22 -9.47 -11.28 -11.90
CA ALA A 22 -10.59 -11.31 -10.98
C ALA A 22 -11.61 -12.43 -11.30
N GLU A 23 -11.80 -12.74 -12.59
CA GLU A 23 -12.65 -13.83 -13.06
C GLU A 23 -12.03 -15.23 -12.88
N SER A 24 -10.73 -15.33 -12.61
CA SER A 24 -10.03 -16.59 -12.38
C SER A 24 -10.29 -17.17 -10.99
N GLU A 25 -9.96 -18.46 -10.81
CA GLU A 25 -10.00 -19.09 -9.47
C GLU A 25 -9.08 -18.38 -8.47
N TYR A 26 -7.98 -17.81 -8.90
CA TYR A 26 -7.03 -17.04 -8.10
C TYR A 26 -7.63 -15.71 -7.63
N GLY A 27 -8.28 -14.99 -8.54
CA GLY A 27 -8.96 -13.74 -8.20
C GLY A 27 -10.12 -13.96 -7.23
N ILE A 28 -10.91 -15.03 -7.41
CA ILE A 28 -11.98 -15.41 -6.49
C ILE A 28 -11.39 -15.72 -5.10
N THR A 29 -10.24 -16.40 -5.04
CA THR A 29 -9.56 -16.70 -3.77
C THR A 29 -9.05 -15.43 -3.11
N LEU A 30 -8.43 -14.53 -3.87
CA LEU A 30 -7.92 -13.25 -3.38
C LEU A 30 -9.06 -12.37 -2.84
N ALA A 31 -10.19 -12.32 -3.53
CA ALA A 31 -11.38 -11.57 -3.09
C ALA A 31 -11.97 -12.08 -1.76
N ALA A 32 -11.73 -13.33 -1.39
CA ALA A 32 -12.15 -13.86 -0.10
C ALA A 32 -11.28 -13.38 1.08
N ASN A 33 -10.09 -12.85 0.81
CA ASN A 33 -9.17 -12.36 1.82
C ASN A 33 -9.55 -10.92 2.23
N VAL A 34 -9.66 -10.70 3.53
CA VAL A 34 -10.03 -9.39 4.11
C VAL A 34 -8.82 -8.79 4.80
N ARG A 35 -8.29 -7.71 4.20
CA ARG A 35 -7.21 -6.91 4.80
C ARG A 35 -7.70 -6.28 6.10
N TYR A 36 -6.80 -6.14 7.05
CA TYR A 36 -7.12 -5.61 8.37
C TYR A 36 -8.17 -6.42 9.16
N GLY A 37 -8.48 -7.66 8.74
CA GLY A 37 -9.48 -8.52 9.36
C GLY A 37 -9.26 -8.76 10.85
N LYS A 38 -8.01 -8.80 11.32
CA LYS A 38 -7.66 -8.93 12.74
C LYS A 38 -8.09 -7.73 13.61
N TYR A 39 -8.28 -6.56 12.99
CA TYR A 39 -8.76 -5.36 13.68
C TYR A 39 -10.29 -5.25 13.65
N LYS A 40 -10.97 -6.07 12.85
CA LYS A 40 -12.42 -6.04 12.69
C LYS A 40 -13.11 -6.69 13.89
N PRO A 41 -14.17 -6.07 14.47
CA PRO A 41 -15.03 -6.75 15.45
C PRO A 41 -15.62 -8.04 14.86
N ALA A 42 -15.73 -9.10 15.66
CA ALA A 42 -16.26 -10.38 15.20
C ALA A 42 -17.72 -10.28 14.71
N GLU A 43 -18.49 -9.37 15.29
CA GLU A 43 -19.91 -9.13 15.00
C GLU A 43 -20.13 -8.30 13.74
N VAL A 44 -19.07 -7.67 13.20
CA VAL A 44 -19.15 -6.78 12.05
C VAL A 44 -18.87 -7.55 10.77
N GLY A 45 -19.78 -7.47 9.81
CA GLY A 45 -19.62 -8.06 8.48
C GLY A 45 -18.52 -7.37 7.68
N ASN A 46 -18.00 -8.06 6.65
CA ASN A 46 -16.97 -7.51 5.77
C ASN A 46 -17.46 -6.26 5.03
N GLU A 47 -18.70 -6.26 4.54
CA GLU A 47 -19.33 -5.11 3.87
C GLU A 47 -19.29 -3.85 4.74
N ARG A 48 -19.62 -3.97 6.04
CA ARG A 48 -19.58 -2.83 6.96
C ARG A 48 -18.16 -2.36 7.22
N TRP A 49 -17.20 -3.29 7.27
CA TRP A 49 -15.78 -2.95 7.46
C TRP A 49 -15.22 -2.22 6.24
N GLU A 50 -15.63 -2.63 5.04
CA GLU A 50 -15.29 -1.98 3.78
C GLU A 50 -15.94 -0.60 3.64
N GLU A 51 -17.21 -0.42 4.02
CA GLU A 51 -17.85 0.89 4.09
C GLU A 51 -17.05 1.88 4.95
N LEU A 52 -16.49 1.42 6.07
CA LEU A 52 -15.70 2.26 6.99
C LEU A 52 -14.31 2.57 6.44
N LEU A 53 -13.63 1.61 5.86
CA LEU A 53 -12.22 1.72 5.48
C LEU A 53 -12.00 1.89 3.96
N GLY A 54 -13.03 1.64 3.14
CA GLY A 54 -12.98 1.74 1.68
C GLY A 54 -12.49 0.46 1.00
N PRO A 55 -12.26 0.50 -0.32
CA PRO A 55 -11.96 -0.69 -1.13
C PRO A 55 -10.65 -1.38 -0.75
N ASP A 56 -9.74 -0.71 -0.06
CA ASP A 56 -8.47 -1.26 0.45
C ASP A 56 -8.66 -2.44 1.43
N VAL A 57 -9.88 -2.73 1.85
CA VAL A 57 -10.21 -3.85 2.77
C VAL A 57 -10.31 -5.20 2.07
N ASN A 58 -10.75 -5.24 0.83
CA ASN A 58 -10.79 -6.44 0.00
C ASN A 58 -9.47 -6.55 -0.78
N ASN A 59 -8.75 -7.67 -0.70
CA ASN A 59 -7.45 -7.81 -1.36
C ASN A 59 -7.53 -7.66 -2.88
N LEU A 60 -8.62 -8.07 -3.51
CA LEU A 60 -8.80 -7.91 -4.94
C LEU A 60 -9.05 -6.43 -5.31
N ASP A 61 -9.95 -5.74 -4.59
CA ASP A 61 -10.27 -4.34 -4.82
C ASP A 61 -9.09 -3.42 -4.44
N HIS A 62 -8.27 -3.86 -3.48
CA HIS A 62 -7.01 -3.21 -3.11
C HIS A 62 -6.06 -3.03 -4.31
N LEU A 63 -5.99 -3.99 -5.21
CA LEU A 63 -5.15 -3.89 -6.41
C LEU A 63 -5.57 -2.71 -7.28
N VAL A 64 -6.87 -2.50 -7.47
CA VAL A 64 -7.41 -1.37 -8.24
C VAL A 64 -7.19 -0.04 -7.49
N ASP A 65 -7.41 -0.01 -6.16
CA ASP A 65 -7.14 1.20 -5.35
C ASP A 65 -5.65 1.57 -5.40
N THR A 66 -4.77 0.58 -5.32
CA THR A 66 -3.31 0.77 -5.46
C THR A 66 -2.93 1.24 -6.86
N TYR A 67 -3.58 0.73 -7.90
CA TYR A 67 -3.38 1.23 -9.27
C TYR A 67 -3.77 2.70 -9.42
N HIS A 68 -4.93 3.10 -8.91
CA HIS A 68 -5.33 4.51 -8.94
C HIS A 68 -4.39 5.40 -8.15
N LEU A 69 -3.89 4.92 -7.03
CA LEU A 69 -2.89 5.62 -6.22
C LEU A 69 -1.56 5.74 -6.97
N ALA A 70 -1.12 4.68 -7.66
CA ALA A 70 0.09 4.68 -8.47
C ALA A 70 -0.03 5.65 -9.66
N ASP A 71 -1.19 5.68 -10.33
CA ASP A 71 -1.46 6.58 -11.44
C ASP A 71 -1.44 8.07 -11.00
N ASP A 72 -2.09 8.39 -9.86
CA ASP A 72 -2.04 9.75 -9.28
C ASP A 72 -0.60 10.11 -8.86
N PHE A 73 0.13 9.19 -8.22
CA PHE A 73 1.52 9.42 -7.81
C PHE A 73 2.46 9.68 -9.00
N VAL A 74 2.37 8.86 -10.04
CA VAL A 74 3.12 9.03 -11.29
C VAL A 74 2.79 10.37 -11.95
N SER A 75 1.49 10.72 -12.04
CA SER A 75 1.03 11.99 -12.61
C SER A 75 1.51 13.19 -11.80
N ARG A 76 1.58 13.10 -10.48
CA ARG A 76 2.16 14.15 -9.61
C ARG A 76 3.65 14.24 -9.78
N THR A 77 4.34 13.10 -9.88
CA THR A 77 5.78 13.05 -10.13
C THR A 77 6.13 13.75 -11.42
N ASP A 78 5.39 13.53 -12.50
CA ASP A 78 5.60 14.22 -13.78
C ASP A 78 5.45 15.74 -13.68
N ARG A 79 4.49 16.21 -12.88
CA ARG A 79 4.27 17.64 -12.67
C ARG A 79 5.34 18.30 -11.79
N LEU A 80 5.76 17.61 -10.74
CA LEU A 80 6.67 18.15 -9.72
C LEU A 80 8.14 17.92 -10.05
N GLN A 81 8.46 16.82 -10.76
CA GLN A 81 9.80 16.39 -11.12
C GLN A 81 9.83 15.85 -12.55
N PRO A 82 9.62 16.69 -13.58
CA PRO A 82 9.58 16.24 -14.96
C PRO A 82 10.84 15.45 -15.35
N GLY A 83 10.65 14.28 -15.95
CA GLY A 83 11.75 13.42 -16.41
C GLY A 83 12.37 12.52 -15.34
N LEU A 84 11.86 12.52 -14.09
CA LEU A 84 12.29 11.56 -13.06
C LEU A 84 11.92 10.11 -13.45
N LEU A 85 10.75 9.91 -14.06
CA LEU A 85 10.26 8.63 -14.53
C LEU A 85 10.16 8.62 -16.06
N THR A 86 10.71 7.61 -16.71
CA THR A 86 10.47 7.32 -18.12
C THR A 86 9.05 6.79 -18.35
N GLN A 87 8.58 6.69 -19.58
CA GLN A 87 7.28 6.08 -19.87
C GLN A 87 7.25 4.60 -19.48
N HIS A 88 8.36 3.90 -19.66
CA HIS A 88 8.54 2.52 -19.24
C HIS A 88 8.48 2.38 -17.70
N ASP A 89 9.20 3.24 -16.94
CA ASP A 89 9.11 3.24 -15.47
C ASP A 89 7.67 3.42 -14.98
N LYS A 90 6.91 4.31 -15.61
CA LYS A 90 5.50 4.56 -15.26
C LYS A 90 4.62 3.34 -15.54
N ALA A 91 4.84 2.67 -16.68
CA ALA A 91 4.13 1.46 -17.02
C ALA A 91 4.47 0.33 -16.03
N ALA A 92 5.74 0.16 -15.69
CA ALA A 92 6.20 -0.83 -14.71
C ALA A 92 5.63 -0.60 -13.30
N ILE A 93 5.57 0.65 -12.83
CA ILE A 93 4.94 0.98 -11.53
C ILE A 93 3.44 0.66 -11.54
N LYS A 94 2.73 1.02 -12.63
CA LYS A 94 1.29 0.78 -12.73
C LYS A 94 0.94 -0.69 -12.82
N ILE A 95 1.70 -1.48 -13.59
CA ILE A 95 1.47 -2.92 -13.66
C ILE A 95 1.77 -3.59 -12.32
N SER A 96 2.83 -3.15 -11.61
CA SER A 96 3.11 -3.64 -10.25
C SER A 96 1.93 -3.46 -9.32
N ALA A 97 1.23 -2.33 -9.41
CA ALA A 97 0.06 -2.05 -8.58
C ALA A 97 -1.10 -3.04 -8.82
N ILE A 98 -1.24 -3.54 -10.03
CA ILE A 98 -2.28 -4.53 -10.38
C ILE A 98 -1.91 -5.95 -9.93
N ILE A 99 -0.59 -6.26 -9.85
CA ILE A 99 -0.16 -7.66 -9.73
C ILE A 99 0.51 -8.00 -8.40
N HIS A 100 0.87 -7.01 -7.55
CA HIS A 100 1.80 -7.22 -6.43
C HIS A 100 1.35 -8.26 -5.40
N ASP A 101 0.05 -8.41 -5.18
CA ASP A 101 -0.53 -9.36 -4.22
C ASP A 101 -1.12 -10.62 -4.90
N TRP A 102 -0.88 -10.87 -6.19
CA TRP A 102 -1.39 -12.08 -6.85
C TRP A 102 -0.93 -13.37 -6.16
N GLY A 103 0.28 -13.38 -5.60
CA GLY A 103 0.82 -14.50 -4.82
C GLY A 103 -0.01 -14.86 -3.60
N GLU A 104 -0.71 -13.89 -2.99
CA GLU A 104 -1.58 -14.10 -1.83
C GLU A 104 -2.84 -14.90 -2.16
N SER A 105 -3.17 -15.09 -3.43
CA SER A 105 -4.22 -16.03 -3.86
C SER A 105 -3.83 -17.49 -3.61
N ILE A 106 -2.54 -17.79 -3.40
CA ILE A 106 -2.00 -19.13 -3.16
C ILE A 106 -1.51 -19.27 -1.73
N ILE A 107 -0.74 -18.29 -1.25
CA ILE A 107 -0.23 -18.24 0.12
C ILE A 107 -0.94 -17.08 0.83
N PRO A 108 -1.76 -17.35 1.85
CA PRO A 108 -2.48 -16.30 2.57
C PRO A 108 -1.53 -15.24 3.11
N ASP A 109 -1.96 -13.97 3.07
CA ASP A 109 -1.21 -12.84 3.64
C ASP A 109 -0.84 -13.10 5.10
N ILE A 110 0.46 -12.99 5.38
CA ILE A 110 1.01 -13.06 6.72
C ILE A 110 1.24 -11.64 7.20
N ASN A 111 0.71 -11.34 8.39
CA ASN A 111 0.86 -10.03 8.99
C ASN A 111 2.33 -9.56 8.97
N TYR A 112 2.55 -8.34 8.48
CA TYR A 112 3.88 -7.70 8.38
C TYR A 112 4.79 -7.90 9.61
N PHE A 113 4.23 -7.90 10.83
CA PHE A 113 5.01 -8.10 12.08
C PHE A 113 5.32 -9.57 12.39
N GLU A 114 4.74 -10.51 11.65
CA GLU A 114 4.88 -11.97 11.85
C GLU A 114 5.59 -12.62 10.66
N LYS A 115 5.67 -11.92 9.51
CA LYS A 115 6.27 -12.40 8.27
C LYS A 115 7.78 -12.59 8.43
N THR A 116 8.27 -13.75 8.06
CA THR A 116 9.70 -14.11 8.08
C THR A 116 10.28 -14.09 6.67
N ASP A 117 11.61 -14.09 6.56
CA ASP A 117 12.31 -14.21 5.26
C ASP A 117 11.93 -15.50 4.52
N ALA A 118 11.60 -16.57 5.25
CA ALA A 118 11.14 -17.83 4.67
C ALA A 118 9.74 -17.70 4.06
N ASP A 119 8.87 -16.94 4.70
CA ASP A 119 7.52 -16.66 4.18
C ASP A 119 7.60 -15.81 2.92
N GLU A 120 8.46 -14.79 2.90
CA GLU A 120 8.70 -13.97 1.71
C GLU A 120 9.27 -14.79 0.54
N ALA A 121 10.19 -15.70 0.82
CA ALA A 121 10.76 -16.60 -0.19
C ALA A 121 9.69 -17.56 -0.75
N ALA A 122 8.82 -18.09 0.10
CA ALA A 122 7.73 -18.98 -0.30
C ALA A 122 6.69 -18.26 -1.18
N GLU A 123 6.32 -17.03 -0.82
CA GLU A 123 5.41 -16.19 -1.58
C GLU A 123 5.98 -15.83 -2.96
N ARG A 124 7.27 -15.44 -3.01
CA ARG A 124 7.99 -15.21 -4.27
C ARG A 124 7.98 -16.43 -5.17
N GLN A 125 8.26 -17.61 -4.61
CA GLN A 125 8.27 -18.86 -5.37
C GLN A 125 6.86 -19.20 -5.88
N ALA A 126 5.83 -19.07 -5.03
CA ALA A 126 4.45 -19.32 -5.42
C ALA A 126 4.00 -18.38 -6.54
N PHE A 127 4.37 -17.09 -6.45
CA PHE A 127 4.09 -16.13 -7.52
C PHE A 127 4.76 -16.53 -8.83
N ALA A 128 6.08 -16.81 -8.81
CA ALA A 128 6.85 -17.18 -10.01
C ALA A 128 6.33 -18.45 -10.69
N ASP A 129 6.01 -19.48 -9.90
CA ASP A 129 5.52 -20.76 -10.41
C ASP A 129 4.13 -20.64 -11.05
N ASN A 130 3.33 -19.66 -10.63
CA ASN A 130 1.96 -19.49 -11.08
C ASN A 130 1.74 -18.29 -12.01
N LEU A 131 2.76 -17.50 -12.31
CA LEU A 131 2.65 -16.34 -13.19
C LEU A 131 1.98 -16.67 -14.54
N PRO A 132 2.29 -17.78 -15.22
CA PRO A 132 1.60 -18.17 -16.47
C PRO A 132 0.11 -18.48 -16.30
N ASN A 133 -0.33 -18.79 -15.08
CA ASN A 133 -1.74 -19.05 -14.76
C ASN A 133 -2.47 -17.75 -14.38
N PHE A 134 -1.76 -16.80 -13.77
CA PHE A 134 -2.31 -15.51 -13.38
C PHE A 134 -2.61 -14.62 -14.59
N TYR A 135 -1.76 -14.67 -15.62
CA TYR A 135 -1.94 -13.89 -16.83
C TYR A 135 -1.79 -14.77 -18.07
N GLN A 136 -2.88 -14.93 -18.82
CA GLN A 136 -2.99 -15.74 -20.03
C GLN A 136 -3.15 -14.91 -21.32
N GLY A 137 -2.90 -13.61 -21.26
CA GLY A 137 -2.97 -12.74 -22.43
C GLY A 137 -1.87 -13.03 -23.43
N ASP A 138 -2.16 -12.86 -24.72
CA ASP A 138 -1.24 -13.16 -25.84
C ASP A 138 -0.27 -12.00 -26.14
N ASP A 139 -0.39 -10.85 -25.50
CA ASP A 139 0.48 -9.70 -25.73
C ASP A 139 1.85 -9.91 -25.06
N ALA A 140 2.85 -10.21 -25.90
CA ALA A 140 4.21 -10.46 -25.45
C ALA A 140 4.83 -9.26 -24.70
N ALA A 141 4.51 -8.02 -25.10
CA ALA A 141 5.04 -6.83 -24.43
C ALA A 141 4.48 -6.69 -23.02
N THR A 142 3.21 -6.99 -22.81
CA THR A 142 2.59 -7.02 -21.47
C THR A 142 3.16 -8.15 -20.61
N GLN A 143 3.37 -9.34 -21.18
CA GLN A 143 4.01 -10.46 -20.46
C GLN A 143 5.42 -10.11 -20.00
N GLU A 144 6.22 -9.49 -20.86
CA GLU A 144 7.59 -9.05 -20.54
C GLU A 144 7.57 -7.98 -19.44
N LEU A 145 6.66 -7.00 -19.52
CA LEU A 145 6.51 -5.97 -18.50
C LEU A 145 6.08 -6.55 -17.14
N ILE A 146 5.17 -7.52 -17.12
CA ILE A 146 4.75 -8.20 -15.88
C ILE A 146 5.94 -8.94 -15.26
N ALA A 147 6.71 -9.69 -16.06
CA ALA A 147 7.88 -10.41 -15.58
C ALA A 147 8.96 -9.45 -15.05
N GLU A 148 9.25 -8.37 -15.77
CA GLU A 148 10.20 -7.34 -15.33
C GLU A 148 9.73 -6.68 -14.03
N ALA A 149 8.48 -6.23 -13.96
CA ALA A 149 7.92 -5.56 -12.79
C ALA A 149 7.95 -6.47 -11.55
N THR A 150 7.70 -7.76 -11.73
CA THR A 150 7.78 -8.76 -10.67
C THR A 150 9.19 -8.82 -10.08
N GLU A 151 10.21 -8.98 -10.93
CA GLU A 151 11.59 -9.15 -10.48
C GLU A 151 12.22 -7.85 -9.95
N THR A 152 11.96 -6.71 -10.62
CA THR A 152 12.71 -5.47 -10.36
C THR A 152 11.99 -4.48 -9.46
N ILE A 153 10.69 -4.68 -9.18
CA ILE A 153 9.88 -3.79 -8.35
C ILE A 153 9.30 -4.54 -7.15
N ILE A 154 8.53 -5.61 -7.41
CA ILE A 154 7.80 -6.31 -6.34
C ILE A 154 8.78 -7.07 -5.45
N PHE A 155 9.74 -7.80 -6.05
CA PHE A 155 10.70 -8.62 -5.33
C PHE A 155 12.03 -7.92 -5.03
N ASP A 156 12.32 -6.79 -5.68
CA ASP A 156 13.48 -5.95 -5.36
C ASP A 156 13.04 -4.58 -4.84
N ARG A 157 12.61 -4.54 -3.59
CA ARG A 157 12.17 -3.31 -2.91
C ARG A 157 13.28 -2.29 -2.68
N GLU A 158 14.55 -2.69 -2.85
CA GLU A 158 15.71 -1.80 -2.73
C GLU A 158 16.10 -1.15 -4.07
N SER A 159 15.58 -1.65 -5.19
CA SER A 159 15.74 -0.99 -6.48
C SER A 159 15.10 0.40 -6.48
N ARG A 160 15.50 1.25 -7.42
CA ARG A 160 14.91 2.60 -7.55
C ARG A 160 13.39 2.55 -7.70
N LEU A 161 12.87 1.70 -8.58
CA LEU A 161 11.43 1.59 -8.83
C LEU A 161 10.73 0.83 -7.71
N GLY A 162 11.35 -0.19 -7.13
CA GLY A 162 10.84 -0.91 -5.98
C GLY A 162 10.68 0.00 -4.76
N ASN A 163 11.65 0.89 -4.51
CA ASN A 163 11.53 1.90 -3.45
C ASN A 163 10.38 2.89 -3.72
N ILE A 164 10.20 3.35 -4.97
CA ILE A 164 9.08 4.22 -5.34
C ILE A 164 7.74 3.49 -5.14
N PHE A 165 7.64 2.25 -5.57
CA PHE A 165 6.43 1.45 -5.40
C PHE A 165 6.12 1.21 -3.92
N ASN A 166 7.12 0.86 -3.11
CA ASN A 166 6.99 0.74 -1.66
C ASN A 166 6.46 2.04 -1.02
N ILE A 167 6.87 3.22 -1.50
CA ILE A 167 6.32 4.50 -1.03
C ILE A 167 4.84 4.64 -1.41
N ILE A 168 4.42 4.20 -2.57
CA ILE A 168 3.01 4.19 -2.99
C ILE A 168 2.18 3.30 -2.07
N GLU A 169 2.61 2.07 -1.80
CA GLU A 169 1.95 1.17 -0.84
C GLU A 169 1.83 1.80 0.57
N ARG A 170 2.91 2.45 1.04
CA ARG A 170 2.91 3.15 2.34
C ARG A 170 1.89 4.28 2.41
N ILE A 171 1.67 4.99 1.30
CA ILE A 171 0.60 5.97 1.20
C ILE A 171 -0.77 5.29 1.32
N GLY A 172 -0.97 4.14 0.70
CA GLY A 172 -2.18 3.33 0.82
C GLY A 172 -2.48 2.97 2.27
N TYR A 173 -1.51 2.37 2.98
CA TYR A 173 -1.64 2.06 4.42
C TYR A 173 -2.00 3.28 5.25
N LEU A 174 -1.30 4.41 5.03
CA LEU A 174 -1.61 5.65 5.76
C LEU A 174 -3.03 6.15 5.48
N ARG A 175 -3.50 6.11 4.22
CA ARG A 175 -4.88 6.50 3.89
C ARG A 175 -5.90 5.71 4.70
N THR A 176 -5.73 4.40 4.82
CA THR A 176 -6.62 3.54 5.60
C THR A 176 -6.55 3.85 7.09
N GLY A 177 -5.34 4.02 7.64
CA GLY A 177 -5.15 4.42 9.04
C GLY A 177 -5.75 5.80 9.36
N LEU A 178 -5.61 6.78 8.46
CA LEU A 178 -6.18 8.12 8.61
C LEU A 178 -7.72 8.07 8.55
N ARG A 179 -8.30 7.26 7.65
CA ARG A 179 -9.75 7.05 7.59
C ARG A 179 -10.29 6.43 8.87
N ALA A 180 -9.60 5.44 9.43
CA ALA A 180 -9.94 4.86 10.73
C ALA A 180 -9.88 5.93 11.85
N ALA A 181 -8.85 6.77 11.89
CA ALA A 181 -8.71 7.86 12.86
C ALA A 181 -9.81 8.91 12.72
N GLU A 182 -10.23 9.23 11.49
CA GLU A 182 -11.34 10.15 11.21
C GLU A 182 -12.66 9.63 11.80
N HIS A 183 -13.01 8.36 11.57
CA HIS A 183 -14.19 7.75 12.18
C HIS A 183 -14.15 7.76 13.70
N VAL A 184 -12.98 7.55 14.30
CA VAL A 184 -12.78 7.64 15.75
C VAL A 184 -13.06 9.06 16.25
N ARG A 185 -12.51 10.06 15.58
CA ARG A 185 -12.69 11.48 15.94
C ARG A 185 -14.14 11.95 15.82
N GLU A 186 -14.82 11.54 14.75
CA GLU A 186 -16.20 11.92 14.48
C GLU A 186 -17.23 11.14 15.31
N GLY A 187 -16.84 10.00 15.90
CA GLY A 187 -17.79 9.12 16.56
C GLY A 187 -18.80 8.47 15.61
N SER A 188 -18.50 8.43 14.31
CA SER A 188 -19.43 8.00 13.26
C SER A 188 -19.65 6.47 13.20
N ALA A 189 -18.83 5.69 13.89
CA ALA A 189 -18.94 4.23 13.97
C ALA A 189 -18.80 3.75 15.43
N PRO A 190 -19.80 4.01 16.30
CA PRO A 190 -19.70 3.71 17.73
C PRO A 190 -19.53 2.21 18.04
N ASP A 191 -20.07 1.35 17.20
CA ASP A 191 -19.94 -0.11 17.23
C ASP A 191 -18.51 -0.61 16.93
N CYS A 192 -17.71 0.19 16.25
CA CYS A 192 -16.33 -0.17 15.82
C CYS A 192 -15.24 0.69 16.48
N GLN A 193 -15.56 1.64 17.34
CA GLN A 193 -14.66 2.69 17.85
C GLN A 193 -13.32 2.16 18.39
N SER A 194 -13.34 1.14 19.24
CA SER A 194 -12.11 0.58 19.83
C SER A 194 -11.23 -0.11 18.77
N HIS A 195 -11.84 -0.78 17.81
CA HIS A 195 -11.17 -1.50 16.74
C HIS A 195 -10.55 -0.55 15.71
N LEU A 196 -11.30 0.51 15.31
CA LEU A 196 -10.77 1.57 14.45
C LEU A 196 -9.62 2.33 15.10
N ARG A 197 -9.72 2.60 16.41
CA ARG A 197 -8.62 3.22 17.18
C ARG A 197 -7.39 2.33 17.19
N TRP A 198 -7.58 1.02 17.39
CA TRP A 198 -6.48 0.07 17.36
C TRP A 198 -5.84 -0.03 15.98
N LEU A 199 -6.64 -0.07 14.90
CA LEU A 199 -6.12 -0.05 13.53
C LEU A 199 -5.32 1.23 13.25
N ALA A 200 -5.91 2.40 13.53
CA ALA A 200 -5.24 3.68 13.34
C ALA A 200 -3.89 3.74 14.08
N ALA A 201 -3.87 3.39 15.38
CA ALA A 201 -2.65 3.36 16.17
C ALA A 201 -1.62 2.35 15.63
N SER A 202 -2.07 1.20 15.13
CA SER A 202 -1.19 0.20 14.54
C SER A 202 -0.53 0.69 13.26
N VAL A 203 -1.28 1.36 12.38
CA VAL A 203 -0.74 1.99 11.18
C VAL A 203 0.24 3.11 11.54
N MET A 204 -0.12 3.97 12.49
CA MET A 204 0.74 5.08 12.92
C MET A 204 2.01 4.61 13.66
N SER A 205 1.99 3.44 14.31
CA SER A 205 3.15 2.84 14.97
C SER A 205 4.13 2.15 14.00
N SER A 206 3.70 1.93 12.76
CA SER A 206 4.53 1.37 11.70
C SER A 206 5.45 2.45 11.10
N ASP A 207 6.41 2.04 10.30
CA ASP A 207 7.40 2.93 9.70
C ASP A 207 6.89 3.74 8.49
N HIS A 208 5.58 3.67 8.18
CA HIS A 208 4.99 4.29 6.98
C HIS A 208 5.28 5.80 6.92
N THR A 209 4.88 6.55 7.96
CA THR A 209 5.13 8.01 8.04
C THR A 209 6.63 8.32 8.02
N THR A 210 7.42 7.55 8.75
CA THR A 210 8.88 7.71 8.84
C THR A 210 9.55 7.55 7.48
N ARG A 211 9.15 6.53 6.72
CA ARG A 211 9.70 6.30 5.37
C ARG A 211 9.34 7.43 4.42
N LEU A 212 8.09 7.88 4.41
CA LEU A 212 7.70 9.01 3.57
C LEU A 212 8.46 10.30 3.92
N VAL A 213 8.62 10.59 5.20
CA VAL A 213 9.39 11.76 5.66
C VAL A 213 10.85 11.70 5.17
N ARG A 214 11.47 10.53 5.19
CA ARG A 214 12.86 10.32 4.75
C ARG A 214 13.05 10.42 3.24
N GLN A 215 11.98 10.27 2.45
CA GLN A 215 12.03 10.41 0.98
C GLN A 215 11.90 11.88 0.55
N SER A 216 12.82 12.72 1.03
CA SER A 216 12.80 14.16 0.77
C SER A 216 13.02 14.53 -0.70
N ASP A 217 13.62 13.66 -1.49
CA ASP A 217 13.88 13.75 -2.92
C ASP A 217 12.68 13.36 -3.80
N LEU A 218 11.68 12.65 -3.24
CA LEU A 218 10.43 12.32 -3.92
C LEU A 218 9.35 13.38 -3.62
N LEU A 219 9.27 14.42 -4.45
CA LEU A 219 8.35 15.55 -4.21
C LEU A 219 6.87 15.13 -4.19
N ALA A 220 6.48 14.06 -4.90
CA ALA A 220 5.11 13.55 -4.84
C ALA A 220 4.78 12.99 -3.45
N ALA A 221 5.72 12.29 -2.79
CA ALA A 221 5.56 11.81 -1.40
C ALA A 221 5.51 12.99 -0.41
N GLN A 222 6.39 13.98 -0.56
CA GLN A 222 6.38 15.19 0.27
C GLN A 222 5.09 15.98 0.11
N HIS A 223 4.56 16.06 -1.11
CA HIS A 223 3.28 16.72 -1.38
C HIS A 223 2.11 16.00 -0.70
N PHE A 224 2.10 14.66 -0.68
CA PHE A 224 1.12 13.90 0.07
C PHE A 224 1.15 14.24 1.57
N LEU A 225 2.34 14.26 2.19
CA LEU A 225 2.50 14.60 3.60
C LEU A 225 1.98 16.00 3.92
N VAL A 226 2.24 16.97 3.03
CA VAL A 226 1.73 18.36 3.18
C VAL A 226 0.22 18.40 3.13
N LEU A 227 -0.39 17.73 2.15
CA LEU A 227 -1.85 17.71 2.00
C LEU A 227 -2.56 17.03 3.17
N ARG A 228 -1.90 16.05 3.81
CA ARG A 228 -2.45 15.27 4.91
C ARG A 228 -1.87 15.63 6.28
N GLN A 229 -1.18 16.78 6.37
CA GLN A 229 -0.48 17.18 7.59
C GLN A 229 -1.39 17.23 8.81
N VAL A 230 -2.57 17.81 8.68
CA VAL A 230 -3.55 17.92 9.78
C VAL A 230 -4.05 16.53 10.17
N ASP A 231 -4.47 15.72 9.19
CA ASP A 231 -5.01 14.38 9.44
C ASP A 231 -3.98 13.46 10.13
N ILE A 232 -2.71 13.52 9.68
CA ILE A 232 -1.61 12.74 10.28
C ILE A 232 -1.35 13.20 11.71
N HIS A 233 -1.34 14.51 11.97
CA HIS A 233 -1.16 15.04 13.31
C HIS A 233 -2.30 14.58 14.24
N GLU A 234 -3.55 14.70 13.79
CA GLU A 234 -4.72 14.25 14.55
C GLU A 234 -4.72 12.74 14.80
N ALA A 235 -4.27 11.93 13.82
CA ALA A 235 -4.14 10.49 14.00
C ALA A 235 -3.09 10.14 15.08
N PHE A 236 -1.97 10.86 15.14
CA PHE A 236 -0.99 10.71 16.22
C PHE A 236 -1.58 11.12 17.59
N GLU A 237 -2.38 12.18 17.64
CA GLU A 237 -3.06 12.59 18.88
C GLU A 237 -4.06 11.54 19.34
N ALA A 238 -4.89 11.02 18.43
CA ALA A 238 -5.87 9.98 18.72
C ALA A 238 -5.22 8.65 19.19
N SER A 239 -3.96 8.44 18.81
CA SER A 239 -3.20 7.23 19.15
C SER A 239 -2.42 7.31 20.46
N ARG A 240 -2.54 8.42 21.22
CA ARG A 240 -1.77 8.63 22.48
C ARG A 240 -2.24 7.80 23.66
N ASP A 241 -3.42 7.23 23.62
CA ASP A 241 -3.97 6.46 24.74
C ASP A 241 -3.14 5.16 24.94
N PRO A 242 -2.42 5.00 26.08
CA PRO A 242 -1.61 3.81 26.31
C PRO A 242 -2.43 2.51 26.41
N ALA A 243 -3.75 2.63 26.60
CA ALA A 243 -4.65 1.47 26.67
C ALA A 243 -4.91 0.83 25.30
N ILE A 244 -4.55 1.49 24.19
CA ILE A 244 -4.83 0.98 22.83
C ILE A 244 -4.19 -0.39 22.58
N PHE A 245 -3.00 -0.64 23.14
CA PHE A 245 -2.25 -1.88 22.94
C PHE A 245 -2.37 -2.89 24.07
N THR A 246 -3.25 -2.67 25.04
CA THR A 246 -3.37 -3.55 26.23
C THR A 246 -3.92 -4.95 25.91
N SER A 247 -4.54 -5.14 24.75
CA SER A 247 -4.97 -6.47 24.26
C SER A 247 -3.84 -7.29 23.63
N LEU A 248 -2.68 -6.70 23.41
CA LEU A 248 -1.52 -7.37 22.86
C LEU A 248 -0.67 -7.98 23.99
N GLU A 249 0.16 -8.96 23.62
CA GLU A 249 1.21 -9.44 24.53
C GLU A 249 2.15 -8.28 24.90
N PRO A 250 2.70 -8.25 26.14
CA PRO A 250 3.48 -7.12 26.65
C PRO A 250 4.63 -6.70 25.71
N GLU A 251 5.31 -7.67 25.10
CA GLU A 251 6.43 -7.40 24.19
C GLU A 251 5.94 -6.73 22.91
N GLN A 252 4.86 -7.21 22.31
CA GLN A 252 4.24 -6.62 21.13
C GLN A 252 3.70 -5.21 21.41
N ALA A 253 3.09 -5.00 22.57
CA ALA A 253 2.61 -3.70 23.00
C ALA A 253 3.75 -2.69 23.17
N ALA A 254 4.88 -3.13 23.72
CA ALA A 254 6.08 -2.30 23.89
C ALA A 254 6.67 -1.89 22.53
N VAL A 255 6.82 -2.82 21.60
CA VAL A 255 7.33 -2.56 20.24
C VAL A 255 6.44 -1.53 19.51
N ARG A 256 5.13 -1.70 19.59
CA ARG A 256 4.20 -0.74 18.94
C ARG A 256 4.20 0.61 19.62
N GLY A 257 4.26 0.66 20.94
CA GLY A 257 4.37 1.91 21.70
C GLY A 257 5.64 2.68 21.34
N GLN A 258 6.78 1.97 21.24
CA GLN A 258 8.04 2.55 20.81
C GLN A 258 7.96 3.07 19.37
N GLY A 259 7.46 2.26 18.43
CA GLY A 259 7.31 2.65 17.03
C GLY A 259 6.44 3.90 16.86
N LEU A 260 5.34 3.99 17.62
CA LEU A 260 4.48 5.17 17.61
C LEU A 260 5.21 6.43 18.11
N GLN A 261 5.99 6.30 19.16
CA GLN A 261 6.78 7.42 19.71
C GLN A 261 7.87 7.88 18.73
N GLU A 262 8.58 6.94 18.12
CA GLU A 262 9.64 7.23 17.14
C GLU A 262 9.06 7.90 15.89
N ALA A 263 7.99 7.35 15.33
CA ALA A 263 7.30 7.93 14.17
C ALA A 263 6.82 9.35 14.45
N ARG A 264 6.29 9.59 15.65
CA ARG A 264 5.83 10.91 16.06
C ARG A 264 6.99 11.91 16.17
N VAL A 265 8.10 11.54 16.80
CA VAL A 265 9.27 12.42 16.91
C VAL A 265 9.78 12.84 15.54
N ILE A 266 9.82 11.91 14.59
CA ILE A 266 10.24 12.17 13.20
C ILE A 266 9.23 13.10 12.51
N TRP A 267 7.94 12.86 12.71
CA TRP A 267 6.88 13.69 12.16
C TRP A 267 6.91 15.13 12.70
N ASP A 268 7.03 15.31 14.01
CA ASP A 268 7.09 16.63 14.64
C ASP A 268 8.33 17.41 14.16
N ALA A 269 9.48 16.74 14.01
CA ALA A 269 10.69 17.34 13.46
C ALA A 269 10.54 17.76 11.99
N TRP A 270 9.84 16.96 11.17
CA TRP A 270 9.55 17.29 9.78
C TRP A 270 8.63 18.52 9.67
N CYS A 271 7.59 18.59 10.50
CA CYS A 271 6.69 19.75 10.58
C CYS A 271 7.45 21.03 10.95
N ALA A 272 8.25 20.97 12.03
CA ALA A 272 9.03 22.13 12.51
C ALA A 272 10.05 22.63 11.49
N GLY A 273 10.67 21.75 10.71
CA GLY A 273 11.62 22.11 9.65
C GLY A 273 10.99 22.83 8.44
N ARG A 274 9.66 22.82 8.33
CA ARG A 274 8.90 23.51 7.26
C ARG A 274 8.36 24.87 7.67
N GLU A 275 8.27 25.15 8.97
CA GLU A 275 7.82 26.42 9.52
C GLU A 275 8.98 27.43 9.65
N ALA A 276 10.23 26.98 9.54
CA ALA A 276 11.45 27.78 9.58
C ALA A 276 11.91 28.21 8.19
#